data_c3f80ce03dbd957d165ea06826e5d9f7
#
_entry.id   c3f80ce03dbd957d165ea06826e5d9f7
#
_cell.length_a   1.000
_cell.length_b   1.000
_cell.length_c   1.000
_cell.angle_alpha   90.00
_cell.angle_beta   90.00
_cell.angle_gamma   90.00
#
_symmetry.space_group_name_H-M   'P 1'
#
loop_
_entity.id
_entity.type
_entity.pdbx_description
1 polymer ?
#
loop_
_entity_poly.entity_id
_entity_poly.type
_entity_poly.pdbx_seq_one_letter_code
_entity_poly.pdbx_strand_id
1 'polypeptide(L)'
;MVKNEIKNYGKSNRTKLLNLSRQTKGADYNLILLRFVQERFLYRLSLSAYRENFFLKGGALLYAHERFAARPTRDMDFLGDHINRDKENIKRIMLEICSIACEEDGVTFECGDDDIWLEDITVEQEYNGTRVHMTARMDTIVQSFSIDVGFGDVIVPQPAHLDYPLLIEGLPAVNVEAYSLETVVAEKFQTMIDRGTINSRMKDFFDVYTILKADKVDDALLKEAVVEVFANRGTQMDADNVVFSEDFVQDETRQAMWKAYLKRIKYKDELSFPEVMDVIRERLKPMMGD
;
A
#
# COMPACT_ATOMS: atom_id res chain seq x y z
N MET A 1 16.14 -33.41 -22.12
CA MET A 1 16.75 -32.86 -20.89
C MET A 1 15.78 -33.18 -19.75
N VAL A 2 16.21 -34.03 -18.82
CA VAL A 2 15.43 -34.32 -17.59
C VAL A 2 15.45 -33.04 -16.77
N LYS A 3 14.30 -32.39 -16.58
CA LYS A 3 14.16 -31.32 -15.58
C LYS A 3 14.50 -31.96 -14.23
N ASN A 4 15.61 -31.55 -13.62
CA ASN A 4 15.88 -31.87 -12.22
C ASN A 4 14.69 -31.37 -11.42
N GLU A 5 13.90 -32.25 -10.87
CA GLU A 5 12.80 -31.90 -9.95
C GLU A 5 13.43 -31.15 -8.76
N ILE A 6 12.99 -29.91 -8.57
CA ILE A 6 13.42 -29.11 -7.43
C ILE A 6 12.74 -29.71 -6.21
N LYS A 7 13.48 -30.49 -5.41
CA LYS A 7 12.95 -31.16 -4.20
C LYS A 7 12.63 -30.19 -3.05
N ASN A 8 13.08 -28.92 -3.10
CA ASN A 8 12.82 -27.90 -2.06
C ASN A 8 12.70 -26.52 -2.71
N TYR A 9 11.48 -26.15 -3.06
CA TYR A 9 11.16 -24.85 -3.65
C TYR A 9 11.50 -23.70 -2.69
N GLY A 10 11.20 -23.83 -1.40
CA GLY A 10 11.49 -22.81 -0.40
C GLY A 10 12.98 -22.43 -0.37
N LYS A 11 13.88 -23.43 -0.31
CA LYS A 11 15.32 -23.19 -0.33
C LYS A 11 15.80 -22.56 -1.66
N SER A 12 15.24 -23.02 -2.78
CA SER A 12 15.54 -22.47 -4.10
C SER A 12 15.13 -21.00 -4.19
N ASN A 13 13.91 -20.68 -3.81
CA ASN A 13 13.37 -19.32 -3.88
C ASN A 13 14.05 -18.38 -2.90
N ARG A 14 14.37 -18.84 -1.67
CA ARG A 14 15.22 -18.12 -0.72
C ARG A 14 16.56 -17.69 -1.35
N THR A 15 17.21 -18.60 -2.08
CA THR A 15 18.47 -18.30 -2.76
C THR A 15 18.30 -17.24 -3.86
N LYS A 16 17.23 -17.34 -4.66
CA LYS A 16 16.91 -16.34 -5.70
C LYS A 16 16.66 -14.96 -5.09
N LEU A 17 15.89 -14.86 -3.98
CA LEU A 17 15.64 -13.61 -3.28
C LEU A 17 16.91 -13.00 -2.69
N LEU A 18 17.81 -13.83 -2.14
CA LEU A 18 19.11 -13.35 -1.67
C LEU A 18 19.96 -12.79 -2.83
N ASN A 19 19.96 -13.44 -3.98
CA ASN A 19 20.66 -12.93 -5.16
C ASN A 19 20.05 -11.63 -5.67
N LEU A 20 18.70 -11.54 -5.69
CA LEU A 20 17.99 -10.31 -6.04
C LEU A 20 18.40 -9.15 -5.11
N SER A 21 18.48 -9.37 -3.80
CA SER A 21 18.89 -8.33 -2.85
C SER A 21 20.31 -7.82 -3.09
N ARG A 22 21.23 -8.70 -3.52
CA ARG A 22 22.62 -8.34 -3.84
C ARG A 22 22.74 -7.57 -5.16
N GLN A 23 21.86 -7.86 -6.12
CA GLN A 23 21.84 -7.21 -7.43
C GLN A 23 21.12 -5.85 -7.38
N THR A 24 20.16 -5.69 -6.47
CA THR A 24 19.40 -4.44 -6.33
C THR A 24 20.11 -3.51 -5.35
N LYS A 25 20.70 -2.44 -5.87
CA LYS A 25 21.47 -1.47 -5.07
C LYS A 25 20.62 -0.85 -3.94
N GLY A 26 21.05 -1.07 -2.69
CA GLY A 26 20.40 -0.52 -1.51
C GLY A 26 19.18 -1.30 -1.02
N ALA A 27 18.84 -2.44 -1.63
CA ALA A 27 17.74 -3.28 -1.20
C ALA A 27 18.06 -4.00 0.12
N ASP A 28 17.13 -3.96 1.04
CA ASP A 28 17.17 -4.73 2.29
C ASP A 28 16.60 -6.13 2.03
N TYR A 29 17.37 -7.17 2.36
CA TYR A 29 16.95 -8.55 2.17
C TYR A 29 15.68 -8.92 2.95
N ASN A 30 15.53 -8.41 4.18
CA ASN A 30 14.34 -8.69 4.99
C ASN A 30 13.09 -8.04 4.36
N LEU A 31 13.26 -6.85 3.76
CA LEU A 31 12.16 -6.20 3.05
C LEU A 31 11.79 -6.97 1.77
N ILE A 32 12.76 -7.54 1.05
CA ILE A 32 12.51 -8.39 -0.13
C ILE A 32 11.78 -9.67 0.30
N LEU A 33 12.18 -10.30 1.39
CA LEU A 33 11.50 -11.47 1.93
C LEU A 33 10.04 -11.15 2.31
N LEU A 34 9.84 -10.06 3.03
CA LEU A 34 8.50 -9.61 3.40
C LEU A 34 7.63 -9.37 2.16
N ARG A 35 8.16 -8.65 1.16
CA ARG A 35 7.46 -8.41 -0.11
C ARG A 35 7.14 -9.70 -0.85
N PHE A 36 8.03 -10.68 -0.82
CA PHE A 36 7.77 -11.97 -1.44
C PHE A 36 6.62 -12.71 -0.74
N VAL A 37 6.60 -12.72 0.59
CA VAL A 37 5.49 -13.30 1.35
C VAL A 37 4.17 -12.57 1.04
N GLN A 38 4.19 -11.25 0.98
CA GLN A 38 3.03 -10.43 0.62
C GLN A 38 2.56 -10.71 -0.81
N GLU A 39 3.48 -10.82 -1.78
CA GLU A 39 3.18 -11.20 -3.15
C GLU A 39 2.51 -12.58 -3.22
N ARG A 40 3.01 -13.55 -2.42
CA ARG A 40 2.43 -14.90 -2.40
C ARG A 40 1.09 -14.96 -1.64
N PHE A 41 0.84 -14.06 -0.71
CA PHE A 41 -0.50 -13.85 -0.16
C PHE A 41 -1.46 -13.29 -1.23
N LEU A 42 -1.04 -12.27 -1.98
CA LEU A 42 -1.84 -11.71 -3.09
C LEU A 42 -2.17 -12.75 -4.16
N TYR A 43 -1.24 -13.67 -4.45
CA TYR A 43 -1.52 -14.81 -5.33
C TYR A 43 -2.67 -15.66 -4.81
N ARG A 44 -2.67 -16.00 -3.52
CA ARG A 44 -3.75 -16.79 -2.92
C ARG A 44 -5.08 -16.02 -2.91
N LEU A 45 -5.04 -14.74 -2.60
CA LEU A 45 -6.20 -13.86 -2.71
C LEU A 45 -6.77 -13.88 -4.14
N SER A 46 -5.92 -13.81 -5.17
CA SER A 46 -6.34 -13.82 -6.57
C SER A 46 -7.06 -15.11 -7.01
N LEU A 47 -6.82 -16.21 -6.30
CA LEU A 47 -7.47 -17.50 -6.55
C LEU A 47 -8.68 -17.77 -5.65
N SER A 48 -8.86 -16.95 -4.61
CA SER A 48 -9.93 -17.12 -3.63
C SER A 48 -11.28 -16.60 -4.15
N ALA A 49 -12.35 -17.01 -3.49
CA ALA A 49 -13.69 -16.44 -3.72
C ALA A 49 -13.81 -14.95 -3.31
N TYR A 50 -12.79 -14.42 -2.65
CA TYR A 50 -12.79 -13.06 -2.08
C TYR A 50 -12.00 -12.05 -2.92
N ARG A 51 -11.50 -12.43 -4.09
CA ARG A 51 -10.72 -11.57 -4.97
C ARG A 51 -11.38 -10.21 -5.21
N GLU A 52 -12.69 -10.22 -5.47
CA GLU A 52 -13.47 -9.01 -5.80
C GLU A 52 -13.94 -8.23 -4.57
N ASN A 53 -13.57 -8.69 -3.36
CA ASN A 53 -13.94 -8.04 -2.11
C ASN A 53 -12.79 -7.29 -1.45
N PHE A 54 -11.55 -7.47 -1.91
CA PHE A 54 -10.36 -6.83 -1.34
C PHE A 54 -9.63 -6.02 -2.39
N PHE A 55 -9.63 -4.70 -2.21
CA PHE A 55 -8.97 -3.76 -3.13
C PHE A 55 -7.66 -3.29 -2.54
N LEU A 56 -6.55 -3.65 -3.19
CA LEU A 56 -5.20 -3.28 -2.73
C LEU A 56 -5.02 -1.77 -2.79
N LYS A 57 -4.51 -1.19 -1.68
CA LYS A 57 -4.18 0.22 -1.59
C LYS A 57 -2.83 0.46 -0.90
N GLY A 58 -2.52 1.70 -0.57
CA GLY A 58 -1.35 2.06 0.22
C GLY A 58 -0.01 1.79 -0.46
N GLY A 59 1.00 1.50 0.37
CA GLY A 59 2.38 1.38 -0.10
C GLY A 59 2.65 0.15 -0.98
N ALA A 60 1.91 -0.95 -0.78
CA ALA A 60 2.05 -2.15 -1.60
C ALA A 60 1.53 -1.92 -3.03
N LEU A 61 0.46 -1.13 -3.20
CA LEU A 61 0.00 -0.68 -4.51
C LEU A 61 1.04 0.21 -5.21
N LEU A 62 1.62 1.18 -4.50
CA LEU A 62 2.67 2.04 -5.07
C LEU A 62 3.89 1.23 -5.50
N TYR A 63 4.26 0.19 -4.74
CA TYR A 63 5.31 -0.74 -5.16
C TYR A 63 4.97 -1.44 -6.49
N ALA A 64 3.71 -1.80 -6.71
CA ALA A 64 3.31 -2.43 -7.97
C ALA A 64 3.53 -1.53 -9.18
N HIS A 65 3.34 -0.22 -9.03
CA HIS A 65 3.55 0.76 -10.10
C HIS A 65 5.01 1.16 -10.32
N GLU A 66 5.82 1.22 -9.26
CA GLU A 66 7.16 1.83 -9.27
C GLU A 66 8.28 0.85 -8.94
N ARG A 67 7.93 -0.37 -8.54
CA ARG A 67 8.89 -1.41 -8.16
C ARG A 67 9.82 -0.92 -7.03
N PHE A 68 11.11 -1.07 -7.20
CA PHE A 68 12.13 -0.67 -6.23
C PHE A 68 12.37 0.85 -6.16
N ALA A 69 11.74 1.65 -7.02
CA ALA A 69 11.72 3.10 -6.91
C ALA A 69 10.71 3.59 -5.84
N ALA A 70 9.67 2.80 -5.57
CA ALA A 70 8.72 3.11 -4.50
C ALA A 70 9.40 3.16 -3.13
N ARG A 71 8.91 4.07 -2.26
CA ARG A 71 9.38 4.09 -0.88
C ARG A 71 9.18 2.74 -0.18
N PRO A 72 10.06 2.38 0.78
CA PRO A 72 9.86 1.18 1.57
C PRO A 72 8.54 1.20 2.33
N THR A 73 7.80 0.09 2.26
CA THR A 73 6.62 -0.18 3.09
C THR A 73 6.70 -1.58 3.66
N ARG A 74 6.08 -1.77 4.81
CA ARG A 74 5.94 -3.09 5.44
C ARG A 74 4.49 -3.52 5.53
N ASP A 75 3.59 -2.54 5.56
CA ASP A 75 2.17 -2.76 5.69
C ASP A 75 1.55 -3.07 4.33
N MET A 76 0.52 -3.89 4.33
CA MET A 76 -0.33 -4.19 3.20
C MET A 76 -1.73 -3.70 3.54
N ASP A 77 -2.22 -2.73 2.78
CA ASP A 77 -3.48 -2.06 3.05
C ASP A 77 -4.53 -2.49 2.03
N PHE A 78 -5.75 -2.79 2.49
CA PHE A 78 -6.90 -3.10 1.65
C PHE A 78 -8.13 -2.27 2.05
N LEU A 79 -8.98 -2.00 1.07
CA LEU A 79 -10.38 -1.76 1.30
C LEU A 79 -11.10 -3.10 1.22
N GLY A 80 -11.87 -3.43 2.26
CA GLY A 80 -12.85 -4.55 2.24
C GLY A 80 -14.21 -4.01 1.82
N ASP A 81 -14.79 -4.60 0.78
CA ASP A 81 -16.10 -4.21 0.26
C ASP A 81 -17.01 -5.42 0.08
N HIS A 82 -18.31 -5.23 0.30
CA HIS A 82 -19.33 -6.28 0.22
C HIS A 82 -19.04 -7.52 1.09
N ILE A 83 -18.32 -7.35 2.20
CA ILE A 83 -18.06 -8.40 3.19
C ILE A 83 -18.47 -7.94 4.59
N ASN A 84 -18.89 -8.90 5.42
CA ASN A 84 -19.13 -8.60 6.83
C ASN A 84 -17.79 -8.28 7.53
N ARG A 85 -17.73 -7.12 8.19
CA ARG A 85 -16.54 -6.59 8.87
C ARG A 85 -16.28 -7.17 10.26
N ASP A 86 -17.12 -8.10 10.74
CA ASP A 86 -16.89 -8.76 12.02
C ASP A 86 -15.59 -9.53 12.01
N LYS A 87 -14.83 -9.43 13.10
CA LYS A 87 -13.49 -10.05 13.21
C LYS A 87 -13.49 -11.56 12.93
N GLU A 88 -14.51 -12.26 13.40
CA GLU A 88 -14.64 -13.70 13.16
C GLU A 88 -14.79 -14.01 11.67
N ASN A 89 -15.58 -13.20 10.96
CA ASN A 89 -15.71 -13.34 9.52
C ASN A 89 -14.42 -13.00 8.78
N ILE A 90 -13.74 -11.90 9.15
CA ILE A 90 -12.44 -11.55 8.55
C ILE A 90 -11.42 -12.64 8.82
N LYS A 91 -11.33 -13.17 10.05
CA LYS A 91 -10.44 -14.28 10.40
C LYS A 91 -10.69 -15.50 9.52
N ARG A 92 -11.96 -15.92 9.39
CA ARG A 92 -12.36 -17.05 8.54
C ARG A 92 -11.92 -16.83 7.09
N ILE A 93 -12.14 -15.66 6.52
CA ILE A 93 -11.72 -15.30 5.16
C ILE A 93 -10.20 -15.43 5.01
N MET A 94 -9.43 -14.88 5.96
CA MET A 94 -7.97 -14.95 5.90
C MET A 94 -7.45 -16.38 6.00
N LEU A 95 -8.07 -17.22 6.86
CA LEU A 95 -7.76 -18.64 6.94
C LEU A 95 -8.03 -19.37 5.62
N GLU A 96 -9.16 -19.10 4.97
CA GLU A 96 -9.51 -19.68 3.67
C GLU A 96 -8.51 -19.27 2.58
N ILE A 97 -8.13 -17.99 2.52
CA ILE A 97 -7.12 -17.49 1.56
C ILE A 97 -5.77 -18.17 1.83
N CYS A 98 -5.30 -18.19 3.08
CA CYS A 98 -4.00 -18.75 3.45
C CYS A 98 -3.92 -20.26 3.24
N SER A 99 -5.04 -20.97 3.26
CA SER A 99 -5.10 -22.43 3.01
C SER A 99 -4.89 -22.84 1.56
N ILE A 100 -4.97 -21.89 0.62
CA ILE A 100 -4.76 -22.17 -0.80
C ILE A 100 -3.29 -22.57 -1.04
N ALA A 101 -3.05 -23.78 -1.53
CA ALA A 101 -1.71 -24.30 -1.73
C ALA A 101 -1.04 -23.76 -3.00
N CYS A 102 0.29 -23.57 -2.92
CA CYS A 102 1.14 -23.33 -4.08
C CYS A 102 2.52 -23.91 -3.78
N GLU A 103 2.86 -25.07 -4.33
CA GLU A 103 4.14 -25.74 -4.03
C GLU A 103 5.32 -24.96 -4.62
N GLU A 104 5.16 -24.37 -5.80
CA GLU A 104 6.24 -23.75 -6.55
C GLU A 104 6.82 -22.51 -5.86
N ASP A 105 6.02 -21.82 -5.03
CA ASP A 105 6.51 -20.66 -4.28
C ASP A 105 7.27 -21.05 -3.00
N GLY A 106 7.03 -22.26 -2.49
CA GLY A 106 7.66 -22.77 -1.28
C GLY A 106 7.26 -22.00 -0.01
N VAL A 107 6.14 -21.27 -0.04
CA VAL A 107 5.60 -20.51 1.09
C VAL A 107 4.39 -21.24 1.66
N THR A 108 4.39 -21.42 2.96
CA THR A 108 3.25 -21.94 3.74
C THR A 108 2.82 -20.88 4.74
N PHE A 109 1.55 -20.53 4.76
CA PHE A 109 0.98 -19.67 5.80
C PHE A 109 0.54 -20.50 6.99
N GLU A 110 0.78 -20.02 8.20
CA GLU A 110 0.26 -20.66 9.41
C GLU A 110 -1.25 -20.40 9.50
N CYS A 111 -2.04 -21.47 9.61
CA CYS A 111 -3.49 -21.43 9.54
C CYS A 111 -4.17 -22.19 10.70
N GLY A 112 -3.51 -22.33 11.85
CA GLY A 112 -4.14 -22.80 13.08
C GLY A 112 -5.04 -21.71 13.67
N ASP A 113 -5.95 -22.12 14.57
CA ASP A 113 -6.91 -21.17 15.17
C ASP A 113 -6.23 -20.00 15.90
N ASP A 114 -5.04 -20.21 16.49
CA ASP A 114 -4.29 -19.20 17.22
C ASP A 114 -3.22 -18.49 16.36
N ASP A 115 -3.02 -18.91 15.11
CA ASP A 115 -1.96 -18.38 14.24
C ASP A 115 -2.34 -17.02 13.59
N ILE A 116 -3.63 -16.74 13.48
CA ILE A 116 -4.16 -15.48 12.96
C ILE A 116 -4.89 -14.76 14.08
N TRP A 117 -4.41 -13.57 14.43
CA TRP A 117 -5.04 -12.73 15.43
C TRP A 117 -5.32 -11.33 14.88
N LEU A 118 -6.39 -10.70 15.41
CA LEU A 118 -6.93 -9.46 14.87
C LEU A 118 -7.04 -8.40 15.94
N GLU A 119 -6.69 -7.16 15.57
CA GLU A 119 -6.90 -5.99 16.41
C GLU A 119 -7.67 -4.90 15.65
N ASP A 120 -8.37 -4.05 16.39
CA ASP A 120 -9.07 -2.91 15.82
C ASP A 120 -8.07 -1.81 15.45
N ILE A 121 -8.23 -1.24 14.28
CA ILE A 121 -7.58 0.00 13.91
C ILE A 121 -8.54 1.12 14.30
N THR A 122 -8.13 1.93 15.29
CA THR A 122 -8.91 3.08 15.75
C THR A 122 -8.15 4.37 15.48
N VAL A 123 -8.83 5.36 14.92
CA VAL A 123 -8.33 6.72 14.76
C VAL A 123 -9.30 7.63 15.49
N GLU A 124 -8.79 8.44 16.43
CA GLU A 124 -9.60 9.38 17.23
C GLU A 124 -10.80 8.73 17.94
N GLN A 125 -10.63 7.48 18.41
CA GLN A 125 -11.64 6.64 19.09
C GLN A 125 -12.73 6.08 18.17
N GLU A 126 -12.66 6.26 16.85
CA GLU A 126 -13.55 5.62 15.89
C GLU A 126 -12.92 4.37 15.28
N TYR A 127 -13.74 3.34 15.04
CA TYR A 127 -13.33 2.12 14.35
C TYR A 127 -13.14 2.41 12.87
N ASN A 128 -11.89 2.24 12.41
CA ASN A 128 -11.52 2.48 11.00
C ASN A 128 -11.18 1.21 10.23
N GLY A 129 -11.05 0.10 10.90
CA GLY A 129 -10.71 -1.15 10.25
C GLY A 129 -10.18 -2.22 11.18
N THR A 130 -9.68 -3.28 10.59
CA THR A 130 -9.11 -4.44 11.30
C THR A 130 -7.70 -4.68 10.80
N ARG A 131 -6.73 -4.79 11.73
CA ARG A 131 -5.40 -5.31 11.44
C ARG A 131 -5.37 -6.81 11.69
N VAL A 132 -4.92 -7.55 10.69
CA VAL A 132 -4.76 -9.00 10.74
C VAL A 132 -3.27 -9.33 10.79
N HIS A 133 -2.85 -10.05 11.80
CA HIS A 133 -1.47 -10.52 11.95
C HIS A 133 -1.37 -11.97 11.55
N MET A 134 -0.39 -12.28 10.74
CA MET A 134 -0.18 -13.58 10.14
C MET A 134 1.31 -13.94 10.10
N THR A 135 1.58 -15.23 9.98
CA THR A 135 2.94 -15.77 9.85
C THR A 135 3.03 -16.69 8.65
N ALA A 136 4.11 -16.53 7.90
CA ALA A 136 4.46 -17.41 6.79
C ALA A 136 5.80 -18.10 7.04
N ARG A 137 5.95 -19.31 6.52
CA ARG A 137 7.19 -20.07 6.53
C ARG A 137 7.69 -20.32 5.11
N MET A 138 8.99 -20.21 4.93
CA MET A 138 9.67 -20.58 3.69
C MET A 138 11.04 -21.19 4.02
N ASP A 139 11.23 -22.46 3.79
CA ASP A 139 12.43 -23.21 4.24
C ASP A 139 12.63 -23.06 5.76
N THR A 140 13.73 -22.44 6.20
CA THR A 140 14.03 -22.14 7.60
C THR A 140 13.58 -20.76 8.05
N ILE A 141 12.98 -19.96 7.16
CA ILE A 141 12.55 -18.60 7.45
C ILE A 141 11.15 -18.63 8.03
N VAL A 142 10.96 -17.83 9.09
CA VAL A 142 9.65 -17.48 9.65
C VAL A 142 9.48 -15.98 9.46
N GLN A 143 8.43 -15.58 8.75
CA GLN A 143 8.15 -14.19 8.41
C GLN A 143 6.77 -13.81 8.91
N SER A 144 6.71 -12.97 9.93
CA SER A 144 5.46 -12.34 10.36
C SER A 144 5.17 -11.11 9.49
N PHE A 145 3.91 -10.88 9.19
CA PHE A 145 3.42 -9.69 8.47
C PHE A 145 2.00 -9.36 8.90
N SER A 146 1.56 -8.16 8.57
CA SER A 146 0.19 -7.71 8.85
C SER A 146 -0.49 -7.17 7.61
N ILE A 147 -1.81 -7.24 7.63
CA ILE A 147 -2.72 -6.69 6.64
C ILE A 147 -3.69 -5.76 7.37
N ASP A 148 -3.84 -4.55 6.87
CA ASP A 148 -4.83 -3.60 7.34
C ASP A 148 -6.02 -3.59 6.39
N VAL A 149 -7.21 -3.90 6.90
CA VAL A 149 -8.45 -3.88 6.14
C VAL A 149 -9.33 -2.74 6.64
N GLY A 150 -9.45 -1.69 5.84
CA GLY A 150 -10.38 -0.59 6.06
C GLY A 150 -11.73 -0.88 5.41
N PHE A 151 -12.76 -0.12 5.79
CA PHE A 151 -14.13 -0.27 5.26
C PHE A 151 -14.76 1.10 5.03
N GLY A 152 -15.66 1.18 4.05
CA GLY A 152 -16.50 2.35 3.83
C GLY A 152 -15.87 3.47 2.99
N ASP A 153 -14.64 3.31 2.53
CA ASP A 153 -14.05 4.21 1.52
C ASP A 153 -14.67 3.98 0.13
N VAL A 154 -14.56 4.96 -0.75
CA VAL A 154 -15.02 4.89 -2.14
C VAL A 154 -13.84 4.73 -3.09
N ILE A 155 -14.06 4.07 -4.22
CA ILE A 155 -13.07 3.94 -5.30
C ILE A 155 -13.62 4.64 -6.54
N VAL A 156 -12.88 5.61 -7.07
CA VAL A 156 -13.29 6.44 -8.21
C VAL A 156 -12.14 6.51 -9.23
N PRO A 157 -12.41 6.34 -10.51
CA PRO A 157 -13.73 6.10 -11.13
C PRO A 157 -14.24 4.66 -10.91
N GLN A 158 -13.34 3.70 -10.79
CA GLN A 158 -13.62 2.28 -10.56
C GLN A 158 -12.34 1.57 -10.11
N PRO A 159 -12.43 0.37 -9.53
CA PRO A 159 -11.27 -0.45 -9.23
C PRO A 159 -10.43 -0.75 -10.47
N ALA A 160 -9.11 -0.79 -10.28
CA ALA A 160 -8.17 -1.19 -11.32
C ALA A 160 -7.83 -2.68 -11.18
N HIS A 161 -7.84 -3.39 -12.32
CA HIS A 161 -7.27 -4.74 -12.37
C HIS A 161 -5.75 -4.62 -12.47
N LEU A 162 -5.04 -5.18 -11.52
CA LEU A 162 -3.59 -5.02 -11.38
C LEU A 162 -2.86 -6.36 -11.55
N ASP A 163 -1.98 -6.41 -12.53
CA ASP A 163 -0.96 -7.45 -12.64
C ASP A 163 0.19 -7.11 -11.68
N TYR A 164 0.17 -7.76 -10.50
CA TYR A 164 1.17 -7.46 -9.47
C TYR A 164 2.56 -8.00 -9.88
N PRO A 165 3.62 -7.20 -9.76
CA PRO A 165 4.93 -7.55 -10.24
C PRO A 165 5.59 -8.67 -9.44
N LEU A 166 6.05 -9.71 -10.10
CA LEU A 166 6.72 -10.83 -9.48
C LEU A 166 8.19 -10.49 -9.13
N LEU A 167 8.61 -10.92 -7.93
CA LEU A 167 10.01 -10.88 -7.50
C LEU A 167 10.84 -12.04 -8.07
N ILE A 168 10.19 -13.16 -8.33
CA ILE A 168 10.80 -14.35 -8.92
C ILE A 168 10.06 -14.69 -10.21
N GLU A 169 10.75 -14.56 -11.34
CA GLU A 169 10.20 -14.94 -12.65
C GLU A 169 9.88 -16.44 -12.73
N GLY A 170 8.79 -16.74 -13.41
CA GLY A 170 8.31 -18.11 -13.63
C GLY A 170 7.41 -18.66 -12.52
N LEU A 171 7.16 -17.91 -11.45
CA LEU A 171 6.08 -18.21 -10.52
C LEU A 171 4.71 -17.83 -11.13
N PRO A 172 3.60 -18.41 -10.62
CA PRO A 172 2.27 -18.06 -11.09
C PRO A 172 1.98 -16.55 -10.94
N ALA A 173 1.32 -15.99 -11.96
CA ALA A 173 0.93 -14.58 -12.02
C ALA A 173 -0.02 -14.20 -10.88
N VAL A 174 0.03 -12.94 -10.49
CA VAL A 174 -0.78 -12.36 -9.41
C VAL A 174 -1.65 -11.25 -10.00
N ASN A 175 -2.96 -11.47 -10.01
CA ASN A 175 -3.94 -10.51 -10.52
C ASN A 175 -4.88 -10.13 -9.39
N VAL A 176 -4.90 -8.88 -8.98
CA VAL A 176 -5.71 -8.37 -7.86
C VAL A 176 -6.49 -7.13 -8.25
N GLU A 177 -7.58 -6.90 -7.54
CA GLU A 177 -8.28 -5.63 -7.61
C GLU A 177 -7.54 -4.59 -6.75
N ALA A 178 -7.50 -3.35 -7.22
CA ALA A 178 -6.75 -2.29 -6.57
C ALA A 178 -7.44 -0.93 -6.73
N TYR A 179 -7.01 0.03 -5.94
CA TYR A 179 -7.37 1.42 -6.15
C TYR A 179 -6.82 1.96 -7.47
N SER A 180 -7.55 2.88 -8.09
CA SER A 180 -6.98 3.78 -9.08
C SER A 180 -5.96 4.72 -8.42
N LEU A 181 -5.00 5.23 -9.18
CA LEU A 181 -4.05 6.22 -8.65
C LEU A 181 -4.76 7.53 -8.28
N GLU A 182 -5.85 7.86 -8.96
CA GLU A 182 -6.71 9.00 -8.66
C GLU A 182 -7.30 8.89 -7.25
N THR A 183 -7.86 7.72 -6.88
CA THR A 183 -8.36 7.46 -5.52
C THR A 183 -7.23 7.55 -4.48
N VAL A 184 -6.05 7.01 -4.78
CA VAL A 184 -4.90 7.10 -3.87
C VAL A 184 -4.53 8.55 -3.60
N VAL A 185 -4.45 9.39 -4.65
CA VAL A 185 -4.18 10.82 -4.51
C VAL A 185 -5.28 11.52 -3.72
N ALA A 186 -6.54 11.26 -4.06
CA ALA A 186 -7.70 11.88 -3.41
C ALA A 186 -7.77 11.59 -1.91
N GLU A 187 -7.58 10.32 -1.48
CA GLU A 187 -7.57 9.95 -0.05
C GLU A 187 -6.43 10.63 0.73
N LYS A 188 -5.23 10.66 0.14
CA LYS A 188 -4.08 11.28 0.78
C LYS A 188 -4.23 12.80 0.84
N PHE A 189 -4.77 13.39 -0.20
CA PHE A 189 -5.06 14.81 -0.26
C PHE A 189 -6.13 15.20 0.75
N GLN A 190 -7.23 14.44 0.83
CA GLN A 190 -8.24 14.65 1.86
C GLN A 190 -7.62 14.59 3.26
N THR A 191 -6.78 13.61 3.55
CA THR A 191 -6.08 13.51 4.83
C THR A 191 -5.15 14.70 5.10
N MET A 192 -4.55 15.30 4.07
CA MET A 192 -3.74 16.52 4.22
C MET A 192 -4.61 17.69 4.65
N ILE A 193 -5.75 17.89 3.99
CA ILE A 193 -6.69 18.98 4.24
C ILE A 193 -7.32 18.84 5.64
N ASP A 194 -7.83 17.66 5.95
CA ASP A 194 -8.49 17.36 7.22
C ASP A 194 -7.56 17.56 8.43
N ARG A 195 -6.32 17.09 8.36
CA ARG A 195 -5.34 17.23 9.44
C ARG A 195 -4.71 18.63 9.52
N GLY A 196 -4.68 19.37 8.45
CA GLY A 196 -4.16 20.74 8.44
C GLY A 196 -2.79 20.88 9.11
N THR A 197 -2.68 21.77 10.08
CA THR A 197 -1.41 22.09 10.77
C THR A 197 -0.83 20.95 11.59
N ILE A 198 -1.64 20.02 12.09
CA ILE A 198 -1.19 18.87 12.90
C ILE A 198 -0.68 17.69 12.06
N ASN A 199 -0.73 17.81 10.75
CA ASN A 199 -0.33 16.74 9.85
C ASN A 199 1.19 16.47 9.92
N SER A 200 1.56 15.30 10.38
CA SER A 200 2.95 14.80 10.45
C SER A 200 3.24 13.69 9.43
N ARG A 201 2.28 13.37 8.57
CA ARG A 201 2.34 12.23 7.63
C ARG A 201 3.12 12.57 6.35
N MET A 202 4.41 12.84 6.49
CA MET A 202 5.29 13.20 5.37
C MET A 202 5.26 12.19 4.22
N LYS A 203 4.93 10.92 4.52
CA LYS A 203 4.76 9.88 3.50
C LYS A 203 3.63 10.21 2.50
N ASP A 204 2.55 10.86 2.95
CA ASP A 204 1.42 11.14 2.07
C ASP A 204 1.77 12.27 1.11
N PHE A 205 2.47 13.31 1.56
CA PHE A 205 3.01 14.37 0.68
C PHE A 205 3.97 13.80 -0.37
N PHE A 206 4.87 12.89 0.04
CA PHE A 206 5.80 12.23 -0.86
C PHE A 206 5.09 11.39 -1.92
N ASP A 207 4.13 10.55 -1.50
CA ASP A 207 3.39 9.67 -2.39
C ASP A 207 2.59 10.48 -3.42
N VAL A 208 1.86 11.54 -2.98
CA VAL A 208 1.10 12.41 -3.89
C VAL A 208 2.03 13.12 -4.86
N TYR A 209 3.12 13.72 -4.38
CA TYR A 209 4.12 14.34 -5.25
C TYR A 209 4.64 13.37 -6.31
N THR A 210 5.01 12.16 -5.91
CA THR A 210 5.58 11.17 -6.83
C THR A 210 4.58 10.74 -7.90
N ILE A 211 3.33 10.52 -7.53
CA ILE A 211 2.26 10.15 -8.47
C ILE A 211 1.99 11.30 -9.46
N LEU A 212 1.81 12.52 -8.97
CA LEU A 212 1.53 13.69 -9.79
C LEU A 212 2.70 14.01 -10.73
N LYS A 213 3.93 13.92 -10.23
CA LYS A 213 5.14 14.17 -11.02
C LYS A 213 5.37 13.14 -12.12
N ALA A 214 4.93 11.90 -11.91
CA ALA A 214 5.00 10.85 -12.92
C ALA A 214 3.94 11.00 -14.03
N ASP A 215 3.00 11.94 -13.89
CA ASP A 215 1.92 12.24 -14.83
C ASP A 215 1.10 10.99 -15.24
N LYS A 216 0.77 10.17 -14.23
CA LYS A 216 0.06 8.89 -14.42
C LYS A 216 -1.43 8.96 -14.09
N VAL A 217 -1.94 10.13 -13.74
CA VAL A 217 -3.34 10.37 -13.38
C VAL A 217 -4.02 11.27 -14.41
N ASP A 218 -5.27 10.96 -14.73
CA ASP A 218 -6.12 11.83 -15.54
C ASP A 218 -6.73 12.93 -14.65
N ASP A 219 -6.60 14.20 -15.03
CA ASP A 219 -7.04 15.33 -14.21
C ASP A 219 -8.57 15.39 -14.02
N ALA A 220 -9.34 14.95 -15.02
CA ALA A 220 -10.80 14.93 -14.92
C ALA A 220 -11.26 13.84 -13.93
N LEU A 221 -10.68 12.64 -14.04
CA LEU A 221 -10.94 11.53 -13.11
C LEU A 221 -10.41 11.84 -11.72
N LEU A 222 -9.27 12.51 -11.60
CA LEU A 222 -8.72 12.94 -10.31
C LEU A 222 -9.66 13.95 -9.62
N LYS A 223 -10.21 14.92 -10.36
CA LYS A 223 -11.19 15.87 -9.82
C LYS A 223 -12.43 15.13 -9.31
N GLU A 224 -12.96 14.18 -10.08
CA GLU A 224 -14.08 13.34 -9.68
C GLU A 224 -13.74 12.56 -8.38
N ALA A 225 -12.58 11.92 -8.31
CA ALA A 225 -12.13 11.20 -7.13
C ALA A 225 -11.99 12.11 -5.90
N VAL A 226 -11.45 13.32 -6.06
CA VAL A 226 -11.35 14.30 -4.97
C VAL A 226 -12.74 14.67 -4.44
N VAL A 227 -13.68 14.99 -5.32
CA VAL A 227 -15.06 15.36 -4.92
C VAL A 227 -15.71 14.22 -4.14
N GLU A 228 -15.68 13.01 -4.67
CA GLU A 228 -16.35 11.85 -4.06
C GLU A 228 -15.69 11.42 -2.74
N VAL A 229 -14.37 11.41 -2.65
CA VAL A 229 -13.65 11.07 -1.41
C VAL A 229 -13.90 12.10 -0.33
N PHE A 230 -13.89 13.42 -0.66
CA PHE A 230 -14.17 14.48 0.31
C PHE A 230 -15.62 14.41 0.80
N ALA A 231 -16.57 14.17 -0.10
CA ALA A 231 -17.97 13.99 0.24
C ALA A 231 -18.17 12.76 1.15
N ASN A 232 -17.58 11.62 0.80
CA ASN A 232 -17.67 10.38 1.58
C ASN A 232 -17.14 10.53 3.01
N ARG A 233 -16.05 11.31 3.18
CA ARG A 233 -15.43 11.56 4.48
C ARG A 233 -15.93 12.82 5.19
N GLY A 234 -16.92 13.52 4.62
CA GLY A 234 -17.49 14.73 5.21
C GLY A 234 -16.51 15.89 5.34
N THR A 235 -15.45 15.92 4.53
CA THR A 235 -14.45 16.98 4.55
C THR A 235 -14.87 18.11 3.61
N GLN A 236 -14.86 19.35 4.11
CA GLN A 236 -15.18 20.51 3.30
C GLN A 236 -14.08 20.79 2.28
N MET A 237 -14.47 21.05 1.04
CA MET A 237 -13.57 21.53 0.00
C MET A 237 -13.35 23.03 0.21
N ASP A 238 -12.10 23.41 0.52
CA ASP A 238 -11.73 24.79 0.85
C ASP A 238 -10.39 25.15 0.19
N ALA A 239 -10.44 25.97 -0.83
CA ALA A 239 -9.26 26.46 -1.56
C ALA A 239 -8.36 27.37 -0.71
N ASP A 240 -8.89 27.94 0.39
CA ASP A 240 -8.14 28.78 1.32
C ASP A 240 -7.62 28.01 2.55
N ASN A 241 -7.70 26.66 2.49
CA ASN A 241 -7.20 25.78 3.55
C ASN A 241 -5.74 26.11 3.90
N VAL A 242 -5.43 26.08 5.19
CA VAL A 242 -4.11 26.40 5.74
C VAL A 242 -2.95 25.61 5.08
N VAL A 243 -3.20 24.41 4.59
CA VAL A 243 -2.21 23.57 3.90
C VAL A 243 -1.62 24.28 2.67
N PHE A 244 -2.36 25.20 2.06
CA PHE A 244 -1.91 25.98 0.90
C PHE A 244 -1.24 27.30 1.29
N SER A 245 -1.19 27.68 2.58
CA SER A 245 -0.59 28.92 3.03
C SER A 245 0.95 28.86 2.95
N GLU A 246 1.57 30.03 2.83
CA GLU A 246 3.03 30.14 2.86
C GLU A 246 3.59 29.77 4.24
N ASP A 247 2.89 30.13 5.31
CA ASP A 247 3.28 29.79 6.68
C ASP A 247 3.34 28.27 6.88
N PHE A 248 2.41 27.52 6.29
CA PHE A 248 2.42 26.05 6.34
C PHE A 248 3.63 25.48 5.59
N VAL A 249 3.94 26.02 4.42
CA VAL A 249 5.03 25.53 3.55
C VAL A 249 6.40 25.87 4.13
N GLN A 250 6.54 27.04 4.72
CA GLN A 250 7.82 27.54 5.28
C GLN A 250 8.05 27.17 6.76
N ASP A 251 7.11 26.46 7.40
CA ASP A 251 7.26 26.04 8.79
C ASP A 251 8.52 25.20 8.99
N GLU A 252 9.42 25.69 9.85
CA GLU A 252 10.74 25.07 10.08
C GLU A 252 10.63 23.65 10.65
N THR A 253 9.64 23.40 11.51
CA THR A 253 9.40 22.07 12.09
C THR A 253 9.01 21.09 11.01
N ARG A 254 8.11 21.47 10.10
CA ARG A 254 7.67 20.64 8.99
C ARG A 254 8.80 20.36 8.00
N GLN A 255 9.61 21.35 7.67
CA GLN A 255 10.79 21.15 6.84
C GLN A 255 11.80 20.21 7.50
N ALA A 256 11.98 20.29 8.82
CA ALA A 256 12.83 19.35 9.56
C ALA A 256 12.27 17.92 9.53
N MET A 257 10.95 17.76 9.70
CA MET A 257 10.25 16.47 9.58
C MET A 257 10.41 15.90 8.17
N TRP A 258 10.29 16.73 7.14
CA TRP A 258 10.51 16.33 5.75
C TRP A 258 11.91 15.82 5.50
N LYS A 259 12.95 16.54 5.92
CA LYS A 259 14.35 16.12 5.81
C LYS A 259 14.60 14.79 6.54
N ALA A 260 14.04 14.65 7.75
CA ALA A 260 14.15 13.40 8.51
C ALA A 260 13.45 12.23 7.80
N TYR A 261 12.30 12.47 7.18
CA TYR A 261 11.58 11.51 6.38
C TYR A 261 12.38 11.04 5.17
N LEU A 262 12.91 11.95 4.33
CA LEU A 262 13.73 11.63 3.16
C LEU A 262 14.97 10.81 3.56
N LYS A 263 15.65 11.20 4.65
CA LYS A 263 16.78 10.42 5.20
C LYS A 263 16.37 9.00 5.59
N ARG A 264 15.21 8.83 6.23
CA ARG A 264 14.68 7.53 6.66
C ARG A 264 14.40 6.61 5.48
N ILE A 265 13.83 7.13 4.40
CA ILE A 265 13.56 6.34 3.18
C ILE A 265 14.78 6.20 2.27
N LYS A 266 15.92 6.81 2.64
CA LYS A 266 17.18 6.83 1.87
C LYS A 266 16.99 7.43 0.47
N TYR A 267 16.15 8.47 0.38
CA TYR A 267 15.97 9.19 -0.87
C TYR A 267 17.28 9.85 -1.29
N LYS A 268 17.64 9.77 -2.59
CA LYS A 268 18.98 10.11 -3.04
C LYS A 268 19.12 11.52 -3.60
N ASP A 269 18.00 12.03 -4.12
CA ASP A 269 18.00 13.34 -4.77
C ASP A 269 17.67 14.43 -3.72
N GLU A 270 18.01 15.65 -4.03
CA GLU A 270 17.58 16.80 -3.25
C GLU A 270 16.12 17.08 -3.60
N LEU A 271 15.27 17.18 -2.59
CA LEU A 271 13.86 17.50 -2.72
C LEU A 271 13.42 18.27 -1.48
N SER A 272 13.12 19.55 -1.66
CA SER A 272 12.62 20.39 -0.59
C SER A 272 11.11 20.20 -0.38
N PHE A 273 10.62 20.52 0.82
CA PHE A 273 9.17 20.49 1.08
C PHE A 273 8.41 21.55 0.27
N PRO A 274 8.91 22.78 0.10
CA PRO A 274 8.30 23.75 -0.82
C PRO A 274 8.10 23.22 -2.25
N GLU A 275 9.11 22.59 -2.85
CA GLU A 275 8.98 22.03 -4.21
C GLU A 275 7.86 20.96 -4.30
N VAL A 276 7.71 20.15 -3.25
CA VAL A 276 6.62 19.17 -3.16
C VAL A 276 5.26 19.88 -3.10
N MET A 277 5.17 20.91 -2.28
CA MET A 277 3.94 21.68 -2.10
C MET A 277 3.57 22.50 -3.33
N ASP A 278 4.55 22.96 -4.11
CA ASP A 278 4.29 23.66 -5.37
C ASP A 278 3.56 22.74 -6.36
N VAL A 279 4.02 21.50 -6.54
CA VAL A 279 3.35 20.51 -7.40
C VAL A 279 1.95 20.18 -6.89
N ILE A 280 1.81 19.96 -5.58
CA ILE A 280 0.51 19.65 -4.95
C ILE A 280 -0.46 20.83 -5.12
N ARG A 281 0.02 22.04 -4.86
CA ARG A 281 -0.77 23.27 -4.98
C ARG A 281 -1.22 23.53 -6.44
N GLU A 282 -0.31 23.38 -7.39
CA GLU A 282 -0.59 23.58 -8.83
C GLU A 282 -1.68 22.64 -9.34
N ARG A 283 -1.61 21.35 -8.97
CA ARG A 283 -2.51 20.33 -9.50
C ARG A 283 -3.80 20.17 -8.67
N LEU A 284 -3.77 20.29 -7.34
CA LEU A 284 -4.90 19.93 -6.47
C LEU A 284 -5.68 21.14 -5.95
N LYS A 285 -5.04 22.31 -5.74
CA LYS A 285 -5.77 23.49 -5.26
C LYS A 285 -6.88 23.93 -6.21
N PRO A 286 -6.71 23.92 -7.57
CA PRO A 286 -7.79 24.28 -8.50
C PRO A 286 -9.01 23.33 -8.42
N MET A 287 -8.85 22.13 -7.88
CA MET A 287 -9.95 21.17 -7.73
C MET A 287 -10.83 21.47 -6.51
N MET A 288 -10.38 22.37 -5.61
CA MET A 288 -11.07 22.75 -4.38
C MET A 288 -12.06 23.91 -4.55
N GLY A 289 -12.10 24.53 -5.72
CA GLY A 289 -12.99 25.65 -6.02
C GLY A 289 -14.16 25.25 -6.92
N ASP A 290 -15.34 25.76 -6.57
CA ASP A 290 -16.71 25.63 -7.12
C ASP A 290 -17.44 24.34 -6.79
#